data_8a4ea72792a1b470b586a1d68444a5e8
#
_entry.id   8a4ea72792a1b470b586a1d68444a5e8
#
_cell.length_a   1.000
_cell.length_b   1.000
_cell.length_c   1.000
_cell.angle_alpha   90.00
_cell.angle_beta   90.00
_cell.angle_gamma   90.00
#
_symmetry.space_group_name_H-M   'P 1'
#
loop_
_entity.id
_entity.type
_entity.pdbx_description
1 polymer ?
#
loop_
_entity_poly.entity_id
_entity_poly.type
_entity_poly.pdbx_seq_one_letter_code
_entity_poly.pdbx_strand_id
1 'polypeptide(L)'
;MKDSLLVGVALSGLLAVVATGQTAGKQPLPGLDVTVTKVERAATASLRDCPPGSNTVTAITRPGEQFALVTVAFKVAPSFQAAPMKRPSITDAADKKFNTAATFVDVGKVPEFSCTFPFRVPEGTKLKALQIESATFDLSSLESK
;
A
#
# COMPACT_ATOMS: atom_id res chain seq x y z
N MET A 1 29.78 60.50 0.75
CA MET A 1 29.43 59.42 1.70
C MET A 1 28.01 59.02 1.43
N LYS A 2 27.82 57.96 0.70
CA LYS A 2 26.49 57.43 0.39
C LYS A 2 26.48 55.98 0.79
N ASP A 3 25.78 55.70 1.85
CA ASP A 3 25.55 54.35 2.32
C ASP A 3 24.41 53.73 1.49
N SER A 4 24.78 52.79 0.65
CA SER A 4 23.76 51.98 -0.08
C SER A 4 23.45 50.75 0.73
N LEU A 5 22.32 50.81 1.40
CA LEU A 5 21.71 49.61 2.01
C LEU A 5 21.10 48.75 0.91
N LEU A 6 21.75 47.65 0.60
CA LEU A 6 21.15 46.55 -0.19
C LEU A 6 20.27 45.72 0.74
N VAL A 7 18.97 45.92 0.61
CA VAL A 7 17.98 45.04 1.23
C VAL A 7 17.86 43.79 0.36
N GLY A 8 18.48 42.72 0.82
CA GLY A 8 18.31 41.40 0.23
C GLY A 8 16.95 40.83 0.62
N VAL A 9 16.02 40.78 -0.32
CA VAL A 9 14.76 40.07 -0.17
C VAL A 9 15.06 38.58 -0.33
N ALA A 10 15.14 37.87 0.79
CA ALA A 10 15.15 36.40 0.77
C ALA A 10 13.74 35.91 0.42
N LEU A 11 13.55 35.48 -0.84
CA LEU A 11 12.37 34.71 -1.19
C LEU A 11 12.49 33.33 -0.57
N SER A 12 11.89 33.17 0.59
CA SER A 12 11.66 31.83 1.17
C SER A 12 10.55 31.17 0.35
N GLY A 13 10.95 30.38 -0.65
CA GLY A 13 10.02 29.55 -1.39
C GLY A 13 9.46 28.48 -0.43
N LEU A 14 8.21 28.63 -0.01
CA LEU A 14 7.46 27.56 0.62
C LEU A 14 7.25 26.47 -0.43
N LEU A 15 8.05 25.43 -0.38
CA LEU A 15 7.75 24.18 -1.05
C LEU A 15 6.56 23.55 -0.33
N ALA A 16 5.36 23.72 -0.89
CA ALA A 16 4.19 22.95 -0.44
C ALA A 16 4.46 21.49 -0.73
N VAL A 17 4.83 20.72 0.29
CA VAL A 17 4.88 19.26 0.20
C VAL A 17 3.43 18.80 0.13
N VAL A 18 2.97 18.47 -1.07
CA VAL A 18 1.70 17.76 -1.24
C VAL A 18 1.92 16.38 -0.62
N ALA A 19 1.30 16.13 0.53
CA ALA A 19 1.27 14.81 1.12
C ALA A 19 0.50 13.90 0.17
N THR A 20 1.21 13.19 -0.71
CA THR A 20 0.64 12.07 -1.43
C THR A 20 0.31 10.99 -0.40
N GLY A 21 -0.93 10.44 -0.40
CA GLY A 21 -1.37 9.42 0.54
C GLY A 21 -0.67 8.07 0.37
N GLN A 22 0.67 8.10 0.20
CA GLN A 22 1.50 6.91 0.03
C GLN A 22 2.35 6.69 1.27
N THR A 23 2.58 5.43 1.62
CA THR A 23 3.57 5.09 2.63
C THR A 23 4.98 5.29 2.08
N ALA A 24 5.96 5.43 2.98
CA ALA A 24 7.36 5.31 2.58
C ALA A 24 7.61 3.90 2.02
N GLY A 25 8.38 3.82 0.94
CA GLY A 25 8.78 2.54 0.34
C GLY A 25 9.63 1.71 1.30
N LYS A 26 9.39 0.39 1.30
CA LYS A 26 10.17 -0.58 2.08
C LYS A 26 10.53 -1.77 1.21
N GLN A 27 11.57 -2.48 1.60
CA GLN A 27 12.01 -3.72 0.95
C GLN A 27 11.73 -4.92 1.87
N PRO A 28 10.56 -5.59 1.73
CA PRO A 28 10.29 -6.80 2.50
C PRO A 28 11.21 -7.97 2.14
N LEU A 29 11.72 -7.96 0.91
CA LEU A 29 12.75 -8.87 0.41
C LEU A 29 13.80 -8.07 -0.36
N PRO A 30 15.07 -8.51 -0.38
CA PRO A 30 16.11 -7.83 -1.14
C PRO A 30 15.74 -7.66 -2.63
N GLY A 31 15.77 -6.45 -3.12
CA GLY A 31 15.44 -6.12 -4.52
C GLY A 31 13.95 -5.98 -4.82
N LEU A 32 13.08 -6.08 -3.82
CA LEU A 32 11.63 -5.87 -3.97
C LEU A 32 11.19 -4.63 -3.19
N ASP A 33 11.02 -3.52 -3.90
CA ASP A 33 10.50 -2.28 -3.31
C ASP A 33 8.98 -2.28 -3.27
N VAL A 34 8.40 -1.97 -2.13
CA VAL A 34 6.97 -2.01 -1.88
C VAL A 34 6.49 -0.69 -1.28
N THR A 35 5.40 -0.16 -1.84
CA THR A 35 4.74 1.07 -1.37
C THR A 35 3.24 0.86 -1.35
N VAL A 36 2.58 1.17 -0.25
CA VAL A 36 1.12 1.19 -0.18
C VAL A 36 0.63 2.53 -0.73
N THR A 37 -0.22 2.48 -1.75
CA THR A 37 -0.67 3.69 -2.45
C THR A 37 -2.09 4.11 -2.12
N LYS A 38 -2.95 3.17 -1.68
CA LYS A 38 -4.37 3.45 -1.52
C LYS A 38 -5.04 2.45 -0.60
N VAL A 39 -6.01 2.92 0.17
CA VAL A 39 -6.94 2.10 0.95
C VAL A 39 -8.35 2.55 0.63
N GLU A 40 -9.21 1.61 0.25
CA GLU A 40 -10.62 1.84 -0.06
C GLU A 40 -11.51 0.85 0.66
N ARG A 41 -12.79 1.16 0.75
CA ARG A 41 -13.83 0.27 1.28
C ARG A 41 -14.83 -0.05 0.19
N ALA A 42 -15.26 -1.31 0.11
CA ALA A 42 -16.22 -1.77 -0.88
C ALA A 42 -17.03 -2.97 -0.40
N ALA A 43 -18.22 -3.13 -0.96
CA ALA A 43 -19.06 -4.31 -0.72
C ALA A 43 -18.66 -5.48 -1.64
N THR A 44 -17.93 -5.21 -2.70
CA THR A 44 -17.47 -6.22 -3.66
C THR A 44 -15.97 -6.07 -3.89
N ALA A 45 -15.32 -7.15 -4.26
CA ALA A 45 -13.90 -7.14 -4.59
C ALA A 45 -13.60 -8.11 -5.72
N SER A 46 -12.59 -7.79 -6.52
CA SER A 46 -12.01 -8.71 -7.49
C SER A 46 -10.82 -9.43 -6.85
N LEU A 47 -10.90 -10.74 -6.77
CA LEU A 47 -9.79 -11.57 -6.31
C LEU A 47 -8.91 -11.91 -7.51
N ARG A 48 -7.66 -11.47 -7.44
CA ARG A 48 -6.63 -11.74 -8.45
C ARG A 48 -5.33 -12.12 -7.75
N ASP A 49 -4.52 -12.88 -8.44
CA ASP A 49 -3.15 -13.11 -8.01
C ASP A 49 -2.31 -11.83 -8.12
N CYS A 50 -1.21 -11.79 -7.43
CA CYS A 50 -0.24 -10.67 -7.48
C CYS A 50 1.11 -11.17 -7.99
N PRO A 51 1.64 -10.72 -9.13
CA PRO A 51 1.05 -9.77 -10.10
C PRO A 51 -0.28 -10.22 -10.71
N PRO A 52 -1.15 -9.27 -11.12
CA PRO A 52 -2.45 -9.61 -11.67
C PRO A 52 -2.37 -10.50 -12.92
N GLY A 53 -3.00 -11.66 -12.86
CA GLY A 53 -3.17 -12.55 -13.98
C GLY A 53 -4.51 -12.37 -14.69
N SER A 54 -4.81 -13.25 -15.62
CA SER A 54 -6.08 -13.24 -16.38
C SER A 54 -7.27 -13.73 -15.57
N ASN A 55 -7.05 -14.54 -14.55
CA ASN A 55 -8.09 -15.11 -13.72
C ASN A 55 -8.57 -14.09 -12.68
N THR A 56 -9.88 -13.85 -12.67
CA THR A 56 -10.53 -12.96 -11.72
C THR A 56 -11.76 -13.61 -11.15
N VAL A 57 -11.91 -13.59 -9.85
CA VAL A 57 -13.11 -14.03 -9.14
C VAL A 57 -13.70 -12.84 -8.41
N THR A 58 -15.01 -12.61 -8.58
CA THR A 58 -15.69 -11.56 -7.83
C THR A 58 -16.18 -12.12 -6.50
N ALA A 59 -15.84 -11.44 -5.42
CA ALA A 59 -16.28 -11.74 -4.07
C ALA A 59 -17.23 -10.65 -3.57
N ILE A 60 -18.21 -11.06 -2.78
CA ILE A 60 -19.18 -10.16 -2.14
C ILE A 60 -19.10 -10.31 -0.63
N THR A 61 -19.49 -9.26 0.09
CA THR A 61 -19.55 -9.28 1.54
C THR A 61 -20.91 -9.78 2.04
N ARG A 62 -20.92 -10.27 3.27
CA ARG A 62 -22.15 -10.56 4.02
C ARG A 62 -22.63 -9.28 4.75
N PRO A 63 -23.90 -9.22 5.21
CA PRO A 63 -24.35 -8.12 6.05
C PRO A 63 -23.42 -7.91 7.26
N GLY A 64 -23.09 -6.65 7.55
CA GLY A 64 -22.18 -6.29 8.64
C GLY A 64 -20.69 -6.39 8.31
N GLU A 65 -20.33 -6.79 7.08
CA GLU A 65 -18.96 -6.87 6.58
C GLU A 65 -18.73 -5.91 5.43
N GLN A 66 -17.47 -5.58 5.21
CA GLN A 66 -17.00 -4.87 4.02
C GLN A 66 -15.61 -5.37 3.63
N PHE A 67 -15.19 -5.07 2.41
CA PHE A 67 -13.80 -5.25 2.03
C PHE A 67 -13.01 -3.98 2.33
N ALA A 68 -11.85 -4.17 2.94
CA ALA A 68 -10.77 -3.20 2.90
C ALA A 68 -9.89 -3.55 1.70
N LEU A 69 -9.83 -2.66 0.72
CA LEU A 69 -9.04 -2.83 -0.50
C LEU A 69 -7.75 -2.05 -0.35
N VAL A 70 -6.64 -2.77 -0.22
CA VAL A 70 -5.31 -2.17 -0.05
C VAL A 70 -4.55 -2.31 -1.36
N THR A 71 -4.27 -1.19 -2.00
CA THR A 71 -3.49 -1.16 -3.25
C THR A 71 -2.03 -0.90 -2.96
N VAL A 72 -1.18 -1.74 -3.52
CA VAL A 72 0.25 -1.79 -3.26
C VAL A 72 1.01 -1.77 -4.58
N ALA A 73 2.00 -0.88 -4.68
CA ALA A 73 2.89 -0.79 -5.83
C ALA A 73 4.20 -1.54 -5.53
N PHE A 74 4.66 -2.32 -6.50
CA PHE A 74 5.87 -3.11 -6.43
C PHE A 74 6.85 -2.71 -7.53
N LYS A 75 8.13 -2.62 -7.17
CA LYS A 75 9.24 -2.47 -8.10
C LYS A 75 10.25 -3.59 -7.85
N VAL A 76 10.59 -4.29 -8.89
CA VAL A 76 11.48 -5.45 -8.83
C VAL A 76 12.82 -5.08 -9.46
N ALA A 77 13.88 -5.09 -8.65
CA ALA A 77 15.25 -4.87 -9.15
C ALA A 77 15.74 -6.09 -9.96
N PRO A 78 16.66 -5.89 -10.92
CA PRO A 78 17.26 -7.01 -11.67
C PRO A 78 17.95 -8.05 -10.78
N SER A 79 18.40 -7.64 -9.59
CA SER A 79 19.05 -8.52 -8.61
C SER A 79 18.06 -9.34 -7.76
N PHE A 80 16.76 -9.10 -7.88
CA PHE A 80 15.75 -9.82 -7.11
C PHE A 80 15.75 -11.31 -7.45
N GLN A 81 15.81 -12.13 -6.41
CA GLN A 81 15.70 -13.58 -6.57
C GLN A 81 14.28 -14.01 -6.19
N ALA A 82 13.59 -14.60 -7.18
CA ALA A 82 12.23 -15.07 -6.96
C ALA A 82 12.21 -16.15 -5.87
N ALA A 83 11.31 -15.97 -4.91
CA ALA A 83 11.08 -16.89 -3.81
C ALA A 83 9.58 -16.93 -3.49
N PRO A 84 9.07 -18.04 -2.93
CA PRO A 84 7.69 -18.08 -2.45
C PRO A 84 7.45 -16.99 -1.42
N MET A 85 6.37 -16.24 -1.58
CA MET A 85 5.97 -15.18 -0.65
C MET A 85 4.68 -15.57 0.07
N LYS A 86 4.63 -15.23 1.35
CA LYS A 86 3.43 -15.41 2.17
C LYS A 86 2.36 -14.40 1.77
N ARG A 87 1.09 -14.82 1.88
CA ARG A 87 -0.04 -13.89 1.69
C ARG A 87 0.09 -12.71 2.65
N PRO A 88 -0.19 -11.48 2.18
CA PRO A 88 -0.19 -10.33 3.08
C PRO A 88 -1.32 -10.43 4.11
N SER A 89 -1.16 -9.72 5.20
CA SER A 89 -2.17 -9.61 6.26
C SER A 89 -2.29 -8.17 6.71
N ILE A 90 -3.46 -7.83 7.27
CA ILE A 90 -3.66 -6.54 7.94
C ILE A 90 -4.02 -6.75 9.39
N THR A 91 -3.75 -5.73 10.20
CA THR A 91 -4.21 -5.65 11.59
C THR A 91 -5.10 -4.43 11.76
N ASP A 92 -6.07 -4.54 12.66
CA ASP A 92 -6.90 -3.41 13.07
C ASP A 92 -6.32 -2.70 14.32
N ALA A 93 -7.00 -1.66 14.78
CA ALA A 93 -6.58 -0.90 15.97
C ALA A 93 -6.55 -1.74 17.25
N ALA A 94 -7.26 -2.87 17.30
CA ALA A 94 -7.26 -3.83 18.40
C ALA A 94 -6.26 -4.97 18.20
N ASP A 95 -5.36 -4.86 17.21
CA ASP A 95 -4.36 -5.87 16.83
C ASP A 95 -4.95 -7.19 16.33
N LYS A 96 -6.21 -7.20 15.91
CA LYS A 96 -6.82 -8.35 15.26
C LYS A 96 -6.31 -8.47 13.84
N LYS A 97 -5.89 -9.69 13.47
CA LYS A 97 -5.32 -10.00 12.16
C LYS A 97 -6.39 -10.48 11.18
N PHE A 98 -6.33 -9.98 9.95
CA PHE A 98 -7.15 -10.42 8.83
C PHE A 98 -6.26 -10.84 7.67
N ASN A 99 -6.64 -11.90 6.98
CA ASN A 99 -5.93 -12.43 5.83
C ASN A 99 -6.68 -12.13 4.54
N THR A 100 -5.95 -12.17 3.42
CA THR A 100 -6.55 -12.08 2.09
C THR A 100 -6.53 -13.45 1.40
N ALA A 101 -7.45 -13.64 0.46
CA ALA A 101 -7.44 -14.82 -0.41
C ALA A 101 -6.47 -14.66 -1.60
N ALA A 102 -6.04 -13.44 -1.90
CA ALA A 102 -5.07 -13.19 -2.97
C ALA A 102 -3.69 -13.78 -2.62
N THR A 103 -3.01 -14.32 -3.62
CA THR A 103 -1.68 -14.94 -3.46
C THR A 103 -0.64 -14.29 -4.35
N PHE A 104 0.61 -14.34 -3.94
CA PHE A 104 1.73 -13.97 -4.80
C PHE A 104 2.07 -15.14 -5.73
N VAL A 105 2.16 -14.84 -7.03
CA VAL A 105 2.50 -15.80 -8.07
C VAL A 105 3.49 -15.16 -9.03
N ASP A 106 4.61 -15.82 -9.27
CA ASP A 106 5.59 -15.37 -10.27
C ASP A 106 6.11 -13.94 -10.08
N VAL A 107 6.26 -13.51 -8.84
CA VAL A 107 6.88 -12.22 -8.52
C VAL A 107 8.32 -12.22 -9.04
N GLY A 108 8.66 -11.22 -9.82
CA GLY A 108 9.98 -11.11 -10.45
C GLY A 108 9.97 -11.21 -11.97
N LYS A 109 8.88 -11.67 -12.58
CA LYS A 109 8.74 -11.70 -14.06
C LYS A 109 8.46 -10.34 -14.68
N VAL A 110 7.89 -9.41 -13.90
CA VAL A 110 7.53 -8.06 -14.33
C VAL A 110 8.25 -7.05 -13.44
N PRO A 111 8.93 -6.02 -14.00
CA PRO A 111 9.73 -5.09 -13.19
C PRO A 111 8.90 -4.14 -12.34
N GLU A 112 7.68 -3.82 -12.75
CA GLU A 112 6.75 -2.96 -12.01
C GLU A 112 5.33 -3.49 -12.14
N PHE A 113 4.61 -3.53 -11.04
CA PHE A 113 3.20 -3.91 -11.02
C PHE A 113 2.51 -3.36 -9.77
N SER A 114 1.19 -3.30 -9.81
CA SER A 114 0.36 -2.95 -8.66
C SER A 114 -0.66 -4.04 -8.40
N CYS A 115 -0.91 -4.31 -7.14
CA CYS A 115 -1.92 -5.28 -6.70
C CYS A 115 -2.88 -4.63 -5.72
N THR A 116 -4.14 -5.00 -5.79
CA THR A 116 -5.14 -4.64 -4.79
C THR A 116 -5.50 -5.90 -4.01
N PHE A 117 -5.19 -5.88 -2.71
CA PHE A 117 -5.49 -7.00 -1.82
C PHE A 117 -6.81 -6.74 -1.10
N PRO A 118 -7.82 -7.59 -1.28
CA PRO A 118 -9.08 -7.48 -0.54
C PRO A 118 -8.99 -8.22 0.79
N PHE A 119 -9.33 -7.51 1.86
CA PHE A 119 -9.44 -8.06 3.20
C PHE A 119 -10.88 -7.94 3.68
N ARG A 120 -11.50 -9.05 4.04
CA ARG A 120 -12.85 -9.06 4.60
C ARG A 120 -12.81 -8.67 6.07
N VAL A 121 -13.44 -7.55 6.42
CA VAL A 121 -13.46 -7.01 7.77
C VAL A 121 -14.88 -6.62 8.18
N PRO A 122 -15.20 -6.58 9.48
CA PRO A 122 -16.46 -5.98 9.96
C PRO A 122 -16.56 -4.51 9.53
N GLU A 123 -17.77 -4.05 9.26
CA GLU A 123 -18.00 -2.62 9.01
C GLU A 123 -17.49 -1.76 10.17
N GLY A 124 -16.89 -0.61 9.85
CA GLY A 124 -16.34 0.30 10.83
C GLY A 124 -15.00 -0.11 11.43
N THR A 125 -14.40 -1.22 10.96
CA THR A 125 -13.05 -1.62 11.39
C THR A 125 -12.03 -0.55 11.04
N LYS A 126 -11.26 -0.09 12.03
CA LYS A 126 -10.14 0.83 11.83
C LYS A 126 -8.89 0.05 11.54
N LEU A 127 -8.29 0.28 10.38
CA LEU A 127 -7.06 -0.40 9.98
C LEU A 127 -5.85 0.24 10.64
N LYS A 128 -4.90 -0.59 11.05
CA LYS A 128 -3.64 -0.17 11.65
C LYS A 128 -2.47 -0.36 10.72
N ALA A 129 -2.24 -1.59 10.26
CA ALA A 129 -1.04 -1.93 9.50
C ALA A 129 -1.27 -3.05 8.49
N LEU A 130 -0.47 -3.02 7.41
CA LEU A 130 -0.29 -4.09 6.45
C LEU A 130 1.06 -4.74 6.68
N GLN A 131 1.10 -6.07 6.66
CA GLN A 131 2.34 -6.82 6.72
C GLN A 131 2.55 -7.60 5.43
N ILE A 132 3.70 -7.38 4.80
CA ILE A 132 4.20 -8.16 3.66
C ILE A 132 5.58 -8.67 4.04
N GLU A 133 5.73 -9.99 4.18
CA GLU A 133 6.94 -10.63 4.68
C GLU A 133 7.41 -9.97 5.99
N SER A 134 8.62 -9.41 6.02
CA SER A 134 9.18 -8.75 7.21
C SER A 134 8.80 -7.27 7.35
N ALA A 135 8.18 -6.67 6.32
CA ALA A 135 7.85 -5.24 6.32
C ALA A 135 6.44 -4.97 6.84
N THR A 136 6.31 -3.92 7.64
CA THR A 136 5.03 -3.42 8.16
C THR A 136 4.80 -2.01 7.66
N PHE A 137 3.61 -1.75 7.12
CA PHE A 137 3.20 -0.46 6.57
C PHE A 137 2.05 0.10 7.40
N ASP A 138 2.13 1.37 7.79
CA ASP A 138 1.05 2.05 8.50
C ASP A 138 -0.11 2.36 7.53
N LEU A 139 -1.29 1.85 7.83
CA LEU A 139 -2.50 2.08 7.05
C LEU A 139 -3.40 3.19 7.64
N SER A 140 -3.18 3.57 8.88
CA SER A 140 -4.05 4.53 9.57
C SER A 140 -4.06 5.91 8.90
N SER A 141 -2.94 6.31 8.30
CA SER A 141 -2.80 7.57 7.57
C SER A 141 -3.44 7.57 6.19
N LEU A 142 -3.72 6.39 5.63
CA LEU A 142 -4.25 6.22 4.28
C LEU A 142 -5.76 6.01 4.24
N GLU A 143 -6.39 5.73 5.36
CA GLU A 143 -7.83 5.57 5.40
C GLU A 143 -8.52 6.91 5.14
N SER A 144 -9.40 6.93 4.14
CA SER A 144 -10.27 8.07 3.87
C SER A 144 -11.22 8.26 5.05
N LYS A 145 -11.30 9.49 5.50
CA LYS A 145 -12.26 9.90 6.52
C LYS A 145 -13.66 9.99 5.93
#